data_92d81a811e609bdb20954d818dbab47b
#
_entry.id   92d81a811e609bdb20954d818dbab47b
#
_cell.length_a   1.000
_cell.length_b   1.000
_cell.length_c   1.000
_cell.angle_alpha   90.00
_cell.angle_beta   90.00
_cell.angle_gamma   90.00
#
_symmetry.space_group_name_H-M   'P 1'
#
loop_
_entity.id
_entity.type
_entity.pdbx_description
1 polymer ?
#
loop_
_entity_poly.entity_id
_entity_poly.type
_entity_poly.pdbx_seq_one_letter_code
_entity_poly.pdbx_strand_id
1 'polypeptide(L)'
;MKTKVTKEEGQIIVAFTGRLDTPAAQEANPVINPLLDEADKTIILDCKEMSYISSSGLRIFLTLRKAAEDKGGKIIIQNINDDIRSVFMMTGFLNLFEIR
;
A
#
# COMPACT_ATOMS: atom_id res chain seq x y z
N MET A 1 -8.38 -11.64 -4.89
CA MET A 1 -7.73 -10.52 -4.15
C MET A 1 -8.75 -9.83 -3.26
N LYS A 2 -8.36 -9.49 -2.08
CA LYS A 2 -9.24 -8.83 -1.11
C LYS A 2 -8.51 -7.65 -0.49
N THR A 3 -9.18 -6.49 -0.43
CA THR A 3 -8.65 -5.28 0.18
C THR A 3 -9.55 -4.87 1.33
N LYS A 4 -9.00 -4.81 2.53
CA LYS A 4 -9.75 -4.46 3.74
C LYS A 4 -9.19 -3.18 4.33
N VAL A 5 -10.07 -2.19 4.56
CA VAL A 5 -9.68 -0.92 5.17
C VAL A 5 -10.23 -0.85 6.59
N THR A 6 -9.37 -0.59 7.55
CA THR A 6 -9.73 -0.36 8.95
C THR A 6 -9.27 1.03 9.33
N LYS A 7 -10.19 1.85 9.84
CA LYS A 7 -9.87 3.21 10.28
C LYS A 7 -9.86 3.30 11.78
N GLU A 8 -8.78 3.86 12.30
CA GLU A 8 -8.60 4.10 13.73
C GLU A 8 -8.28 5.59 13.91
N GLU A 9 -8.21 6.05 15.15
CA GLU A 9 -7.88 7.44 15.41
C GLU A 9 -6.47 7.75 14.90
N GLY A 10 -6.40 8.66 13.93
CA GLY A 10 -5.13 9.11 13.36
C GLY A 10 -4.45 8.14 12.41
N GLN A 11 -5.05 6.96 12.14
CA GLN A 11 -4.42 6.02 11.22
C GLN A 11 -5.44 5.20 10.43
N ILE A 12 -4.97 4.73 9.28
CA ILE A 12 -5.76 3.90 8.36
C ILE A 12 -4.91 2.67 8.04
N ILE A 13 -5.47 1.48 8.23
CA ILE A 13 -4.80 0.22 7.91
C ILE A 13 -5.46 -0.37 6.67
N VAL A 14 -4.66 -0.63 5.64
CA VAL A 14 -5.12 -1.26 4.40
C VAL A 14 -4.45 -2.63 4.30
N ALA A 15 -5.23 -3.69 4.46
CA ALA A 15 -4.73 -5.06 4.39
C ALA A 15 -5.07 -5.65 3.03
N PHE A 16 -4.05 -6.23 2.39
CA PHE A 16 -4.19 -6.87 1.08
C PHE A 16 -4.04 -8.37 1.23
N THR A 17 -4.98 -9.12 0.66
CA THR A 17 -4.94 -10.59 0.68
C THR A 17 -4.93 -11.13 -0.74
N GLY A 18 -3.92 -11.94 -1.07
CA GLY A 18 -3.79 -12.58 -2.36
C GLY A 18 -2.86 -11.86 -3.31
N ARG A 19 -3.16 -11.93 -4.61
CA ARG A 19 -2.30 -11.40 -5.67
C ARG A 19 -2.76 -10.00 -6.06
N LEU A 20 -1.90 -9.02 -5.87
CA LEU A 20 -2.17 -7.66 -6.36
C LEU A 20 -1.64 -7.52 -7.79
N ASP A 21 -2.27 -8.24 -8.70
CA ASP A 21 -1.98 -8.18 -10.13
C ASP A 21 -2.76 -7.01 -10.78
N THR A 22 -2.67 -6.88 -12.10
CA THR A 22 -3.30 -5.74 -12.79
C THR A 22 -4.81 -5.71 -12.63
N PRO A 23 -5.57 -6.82 -12.83
CA PRO A 23 -7.01 -6.79 -12.55
C PRO A 23 -7.34 -6.45 -11.10
N ALA A 24 -6.59 -7.01 -10.15
CA ALA A 24 -6.80 -6.74 -8.73
C ALA A 24 -6.54 -5.27 -8.39
N ALA A 25 -5.53 -4.66 -9.02
CA ALA A 25 -5.25 -3.24 -8.84
C ALA A 25 -6.41 -2.38 -9.30
N GLN A 26 -7.03 -2.74 -10.43
CA GLN A 26 -8.21 -2.03 -10.92
C GLN A 26 -9.38 -2.15 -9.95
N GLU A 27 -9.58 -3.33 -9.38
CA GLU A 27 -10.62 -3.55 -8.37
C GLU A 27 -10.35 -2.80 -7.07
N ALA A 28 -9.08 -2.63 -6.72
CA ALA A 28 -8.69 -1.94 -5.50
C ALA A 28 -8.82 -0.41 -5.61
N ASN A 29 -8.74 0.15 -6.81
CA ASN A 29 -8.78 1.60 -7.00
C ASN A 29 -9.99 2.28 -6.35
N PRO A 30 -11.23 1.77 -6.46
CA PRO A 30 -12.38 2.40 -5.79
C PRO A 30 -12.27 2.40 -4.28
N VAL A 31 -11.52 1.46 -3.69
CA VAL A 31 -11.29 1.39 -2.26
C VAL A 31 -10.18 2.37 -1.84
N ILE A 32 -9.16 2.50 -2.69
CA ILE A 32 -7.97 3.32 -2.41
C ILE A 32 -8.23 4.81 -2.65
N ASN A 33 -8.96 5.16 -3.72
CA ASN A 33 -9.15 6.56 -4.10
C ASN A 33 -9.70 7.45 -2.98
N PRO A 34 -10.69 7.02 -2.19
CA PRO A 34 -11.16 7.85 -1.07
C PRO A 34 -10.10 8.11 -0.01
N LEU A 35 -9.13 7.21 0.12
CA LEU A 35 -8.06 7.35 1.12
C LEU A 35 -7.07 8.47 0.76
N LEU A 36 -7.01 8.86 -0.50
CA LEU A 36 -6.14 9.95 -0.94
C LEU A 36 -6.51 11.27 -0.26
N ASP A 37 -7.80 11.45 0.05
CA ASP A 37 -8.28 12.64 0.75
C ASP A 37 -7.98 12.59 2.25
N GLU A 38 -7.63 11.42 2.77
CA GLU A 38 -7.32 11.20 4.18
C GLU A 38 -5.84 10.94 4.42
N ALA A 39 -5.00 11.29 3.46
CA ALA A 39 -3.57 10.99 3.51
C ALA A 39 -2.79 11.93 4.44
N ASP A 40 -3.46 12.81 5.17
CA ASP A 40 -2.89 13.55 6.30
C ASP A 40 -2.64 12.66 7.51
N LYS A 41 -3.22 11.46 7.52
CA LYS A 41 -3.08 10.46 8.59
C LYS A 41 -1.93 9.51 8.30
N THR A 42 -1.63 8.63 9.25
CA THR A 42 -0.71 7.52 9.00
C THR A 42 -1.46 6.41 8.29
N ILE A 43 -1.00 6.04 7.10
CA ILE A 43 -1.57 4.93 6.33
C ILE A 43 -0.62 3.75 6.43
N ILE A 44 -1.12 2.62 6.91
CA ILE A 44 -0.35 1.39 7.07
C ILE A 44 -0.82 0.41 6.00
N LEU A 45 0.11 -0.02 5.16
CA LEU A 45 -0.16 -1.00 4.12
C LEU A 45 0.30 -2.36 4.62
N ASP A 46 -0.65 -3.19 5.05
CA ASP A 46 -0.37 -4.50 5.61
C ASP A 46 -0.32 -5.54 4.51
N CYS A 47 0.87 -6.06 4.25
CA CYS A 47 1.14 -7.02 3.18
C CYS A 47 1.30 -8.44 3.66
N LYS A 48 0.87 -8.75 4.89
CA LYS A 48 1.06 -10.06 5.51
C LYS A 48 0.52 -11.19 4.62
N GLU A 49 -0.66 -11.00 4.04
CA GLU A 49 -1.31 -12.01 3.23
C GLU A 49 -1.19 -11.74 1.73
N MET A 50 -0.33 -10.80 1.34
CA MET A 50 -0.07 -10.51 -0.07
C MET A 50 0.93 -11.51 -0.62
N SER A 51 0.55 -12.21 -1.71
CA SER A 51 1.41 -13.24 -2.32
C SER A 51 2.16 -12.75 -3.56
N TYR A 52 1.72 -11.63 -4.14
CA TYR A 52 2.32 -11.10 -5.37
C TYR A 52 1.92 -9.64 -5.55
N ILE A 53 2.81 -8.84 -6.13
CA ILE A 53 2.51 -7.47 -6.49
C ILE A 53 3.03 -7.17 -7.89
N SER A 54 2.16 -6.59 -8.73
CA SER A 54 2.47 -6.19 -10.10
C SER A 54 2.93 -4.72 -10.13
N SER A 55 3.38 -4.27 -11.31
CA SER A 55 3.70 -2.86 -11.50
C SER A 55 2.48 -1.96 -11.28
N SER A 56 1.29 -2.44 -11.62
CA SER A 56 0.03 -1.71 -11.34
C SER A 56 -0.21 -1.59 -9.84
N GLY A 57 0.08 -2.66 -9.08
CA GLY A 57 -0.01 -2.63 -7.62
C GLY A 57 1.00 -1.67 -6.99
N LEU A 58 2.24 -1.71 -7.49
CA LEU A 58 3.28 -0.79 -7.02
C LEU A 58 2.87 0.67 -7.26
N ARG A 59 2.20 0.94 -8.37
CA ARG A 59 1.71 2.29 -8.68
C ARG A 59 0.70 2.79 -7.66
N ILE A 60 -0.15 1.90 -7.14
CA ILE A 60 -1.08 2.26 -6.06
C ILE A 60 -0.31 2.74 -4.83
N PHE A 61 0.75 2.01 -4.48
CA PHE A 61 1.59 2.38 -3.32
C PHE A 61 2.25 3.74 -3.54
N LEU A 62 2.75 4.01 -4.76
CA LEU A 62 3.36 5.30 -5.07
C LEU A 62 2.35 6.43 -5.03
N THR A 63 1.12 6.19 -5.49
CA THR A 63 0.04 7.19 -5.45
C THR A 63 -0.29 7.57 -4.01
N LEU A 64 -0.38 6.57 -3.12
CA LEU A 64 -0.62 6.81 -1.70
C LEU A 64 0.54 7.57 -1.06
N ARG A 65 1.78 7.21 -1.40
CA ARG A 65 2.97 7.89 -0.88
C ARG A 65 2.96 9.37 -1.26
N LYS A 66 2.67 9.66 -2.53
CA LYS A 66 2.62 11.05 -3.00
C LYS A 66 1.53 11.84 -2.29
N ALA A 67 0.35 11.25 -2.12
CA ALA A 67 -0.75 11.91 -1.41
C ALA A 67 -0.37 12.20 0.04
N ALA A 68 0.31 11.27 0.72
CA ALA A 68 0.76 11.46 2.08
C ALA A 68 1.80 12.60 2.17
N GLU A 69 2.73 12.65 1.23
CA GLU A 69 3.72 13.74 1.18
C GLU A 69 3.03 15.10 1.01
N ASP A 70 2.06 15.18 0.12
CA ASP A 70 1.36 16.42 -0.17
C ASP A 70 0.50 16.91 1.02
N LYS A 71 -0.01 15.97 1.82
CA LYS A 71 -0.91 16.29 2.93
C LYS A 71 -0.26 16.23 4.31
N GLY A 72 1.03 15.92 4.37
CA GLY A 72 1.76 15.87 5.64
C GLY A 72 1.53 14.61 6.45
N GLY A 73 1.02 13.55 5.83
CA GLY A 73 0.83 12.26 6.47
C GLY A 73 2.04 11.36 6.34
N LYS A 74 1.83 10.06 6.59
CA LYS A 74 2.90 9.07 6.61
C LYS A 74 2.42 7.75 6.03
N ILE A 75 3.29 7.06 5.29
CA ILE A 75 3.01 5.71 4.77
C ILE A 75 3.98 4.75 5.41
N ILE A 76 3.45 3.64 5.93
CA ILE A 76 4.25 2.55 6.49
C ILE A 76 3.81 1.25 5.81
N ILE A 77 4.76 0.44 5.38
CA ILE A 77 4.49 -0.88 4.83
C ILE A 77 4.90 -1.91 5.87
N GLN A 78 4.01 -2.86 6.18
CA GLN A 78 4.25 -3.88 7.20
C GLN A 78 4.14 -5.28 6.64
N ASN A 79 4.89 -6.18 7.26
CA ASN A 79 4.73 -7.63 7.12
C ASN A 79 4.95 -8.15 5.70
N ILE A 80 5.91 -7.58 4.98
CA ILE A 80 6.24 -8.11 3.66
C ILE A 80 6.95 -9.46 3.81
N ASN A 81 6.62 -10.39 2.92
CA ASN A 81 7.32 -11.67 2.83
C ASN A 81 8.57 -11.52 1.95
N ASP A 82 9.34 -12.60 1.82
CA ASP A 82 10.60 -12.57 1.06
C ASP A 82 10.39 -12.26 -0.42
N ASP A 83 9.32 -12.77 -1.01
CA ASP A 83 9.03 -12.54 -2.43
C ASP A 83 8.70 -11.07 -2.68
N ILE A 84 7.89 -10.47 -1.83
CA ILE A 84 7.55 -9.04 -1.93
C ILE A 84 8.78 -8.18 -1.65
N ARG A 85 9.60 -8.57 -0.67
CA ARG A 85 10.84 -7.87 -0.37
C ARG A 85 11.77 -7.85 -1.57
N SER A 86 11.89 -8.97 -2.29
CA SER A 86 12.71 -9.05 -3.51
C SER A 86 12.24 -8.07 -4.58
N VAL A 87 10.92 -7.96 -4.78
CA VAL A 87 10.35 -7.00 -5.73
C VAL A 87 10.67 -5.57 -5.29
N PHE A 88 10.52 -5.27 -4.00
CA PHE A 88 10.81 -3.93 -3.47
C PHE A 88 12.29 -3.59 -3.59
N MET A 89 13.15 -4.59 -3.41
CA MET A 89 14.59 -4.39 -3.57
C MET A 89 14.95 -4.06 -5.02
N MET A 90 14.38 -4.80 -5.97
CA MET A 90 14.66 -4.61 -7.40
C MET A 90 14.11 -3.30 -7.94
N THR A 91 13.02 -2.80 -7.38
CA THR A 91 12.37 -1.55 -7.82
C THR A 91 12.82 -0.32 -7.05
N GLY A 92 13.63 -0.49 -5.99
CA GLY A 92 14.05 0.61 -5.15
C GLY A 92 13.03 1.02 -4.09
N PHE A 93 11.93 0.27 -3.95
CA PHE A 93 10.86 0.60 -2.99
C PHE A 93 11.32 0.54 -1.55
N LEU A 94 12.32 -0.29 -1.23
CA LEU A 94 12.85 -0.35 0.14
C LEU A 94 13.41 1.00 0.60
N ASN A 95 13.86 1.82 -0.35
CA ASN A 95 14.41 3.15 -0.05
C ASN A 95 13.36 4.26 -0.07
N LEU A 96 12.17 3.98 -0.60
CA LEU A 96 11.12 4.98 -0.74
C LEU A 96 10.11 4.96 0.41
N PHE A 97 10.00 3.83 1.10
CA PHE A 97 8.98 3.63 2.13
C PHE A 97 9.62 3.25 3.46
N GLU A 98 8.91 3.58 4.53
CA GLU A 98 9.24 3.02 5.83
C GLU A 98 8.69 1.60 5.87
N ILE A 99 9.55 0.61 6.08
CA ILE A 99 9.19 -0.82 6.09
C ILE A 99 9.33 -1.33 7.52
N ARG A 100 8.30 -1.99 8.02
CA ARG A 100 8.31 -2.57 9.36
C ARG A 100 7.94 -4.03 9.42
#